data_2845a0558da6eb80b4399fbf4cad29dc
#
_entry.id   2845a0558da6eb80b4399fbf4cad29dc
#
_cell.length_a   1.000
_cell.length_b   1.000
_cell.length_c   1.000
_cell.angle_alpha   90.00
_cell.angle_beta   90.00
_cell.angle_gamma   90.00
#
_symmetry.space_group_name_H-M   'P 1'
#
loop_
_entity.id
_entity.type
_entity.pdbx_description
1 polymer ?
#
loop_
_entity_poly.entity_id
_entity_poly.type
_entity_poly.pdbx_seq_one_letter_code
_entity_poly.pdbx_strand_id
1 'polypeptide(L)'
;MDEKEVTFSLSYEQLLHEAEAQIKNCDLREAGPYYLQELNKARDFLAFWHRLALKGQTGAPDARFYEQIDADWERLNALIRNGNNAA
;
A
#
# COMPACT_ATOMS: atom_id res chain seq x y z
N MET A 1 3.46 -20.41 25.70
CA MET A 1 3.57 -20.35 25.12
C MET A 1 3.84 -20.47 24.43
N ASP A 2 4.07 -20.67 23.95
CA ASP A 2 4.53 -20.76 23.18
C ASP A 2 4.52 -20.59 22.42
N GLU A 3 4.41 -20.35 22.45
CA GLU A 3 4.30 -20.13 21.66
C GLU A 3 4.96 -19.84 20.71
N LYS A 4 4.54 -20.24 19.89
CA LYS A 4 5.18 -20.06 18.70
C LYS A 4 4.81 -18.79 18.11
N GLU A 5 5.74 -17.90 17.92
CA GLU A 5 5.51 -16.63 17.31
C GLU A 5 5.58 -16.82 15.80
N VAL A 6 4.54 -16.48 15.10
CA VAL A 6 4.53 -16.53 13.64
C VAL A 6 5.14 -15.24 13.11
N THR A 7 6.19 -15.37 12.33
CA THR A 7 6.83 -14.20 11.74
C THR A 7 6.66 -14.23 10.23
N PHE A 8 6.58 -13.03 9.65
CA PHE A 8 6.45 -12.90 8.20
C PHE A 8 7.70 -12.23 7.66
N SER A 9 8.17 -12.72 6.54
CA SER A 9 9.36 -12.18 5.92
C SER A 9 9.03 -11.80 4.49
N LEU A 10 8.73 -10.52 4.29
CA LEU A 10 8.41 -9.99 2.97
C LEU A 10 9.42 -8.94 2.59
N SER A 11 9.85 -8.97 1.34
CA SER A 11 10.70 -7.89 0.84
C SER A 11 9.87 -6.64 0.61
N TYR A 12 10.54 -5.52 0.47
CA TYR A 12 9.88 -4.27 0.14
C TYR A 12 9.05 -4.43 -1.13
N GLU A 13 9.63 -5.08 -2.14
CA GLU A 13 8.93 -5.22 -3.41
C GLU A 13 7.72 -6.14 -3.30
N GLN A 14 7.82 -7.19 -2.51
CA GLN A 14 6.67 -8.06 -2.30
C GLN A 14 5.55 -7.33 -1.59
N LEU A 15 5.90 -6.53 -0.60
CA LEU A 15 4.90 -5.76 0.13
C LEU A 15 4.25 -4.72 -0.77
N LEU A 16 5.05 -4.05 -1.58
CA LEU A 16 4.54 -3.05 -2.52
C LEU A 16 3.60 -3.70 -3.54
N HIS A 17 3.99 -4.85 -4.06
CA HIS A 17 3.18 -5.55 -5.04
C HIS A 17 1.83 -5.96 -4.43
N GLU A 18 1.86 -6.41 -3.20
CA GLU A 18 0.63 -6.81 -2.53
C GLU A 18 -0.28 -5.61 -2.31
N ALA A 19 0.28 -4.47 -1.89
CA ALA A 19 -0.50 -3.26 -1.69
C ALA A 19 -1.15 -2.81 -3.00
N GLU A 20 -0.38 -2.86 -4.07
CA GLU A 20 -0.89 -2.48 -5.38
C GLU A 20 -2.05 -3.40 -5.79
N ALA A 21 -1.89 -4.69 -5.58
CA ALA A 21 -2.94 -5.64 -5.93
C ALA A 21 -4.22 -5.39 -5.14
N GLN A 22 -4.08 -5.09 -3.85
CA GLN A 22 -5.26 -4.82 -3.03
C GLN A 22 -5.96 -3.55 -3.44
N ILE A 23 -5.20 -2.52 -3.77
CA ILE A 23 -5.80 -1.28 -4.24
C ILE A 23 -6.50 -1.49 -5.57
N LYS A 24 -5.89 -2.24 -6.46
CA LYS A 24 -6.49 -2.52 -7.78
C LYS A 24 -7.75 -3.35 -7.68
N ASN A 25 -7.91 -4.10 -6.60
CA ASN A 25 -9.11 -4.88 -6.40
C ASN A 25 -10.28 -4.06 -5.88
N CYS A 26 -10.05 -2.83 -5.47
CA CYS A 26 -11.13 -1.97 -5.02
C CYS A 26 -11.88 -1.42 -6.22
N ASP A 27 -13.20 -1.34 -6.11
CA ASP A 27 -14.01 -0.78 -7.18
C ASP A 27 -14.12 0.71 -6.98
N LEU A 28 -13.25 1.45 -7.65
CA LEU A 28 -13.15 2.90 -7.48
C LEU A 28 -13.88 3.68 -8.56
N ARG A 29 -14.87 3.08 -9.21
CA ARG A 29 -15.71 3.80 -10.15
C ARG A 29 -16.66 4.69 -9.37
N GLU A 30 -16.68 5.97 -9.70
CA GLU A 30 -17.50 6.93 -8.96
C GLU A 30 -18.97 6.59 -9.03
N ALA A 31 -19.41 5.99 -10.13
CA ALA A 31 -20.79 5.59 -10.28
C ALA A 31 -21.12 4.28 -9.58
N GLY A 32 -20.14 3.63 -8.99
CA GLY A 32 -20.36 2.35 -8.34
C GLY A 32 -21.15 2.51 -7.05
N PRO A 33 -21.93 1.50 -6.70
CA PRO A 33 -22.82 1.61 -5.53
C PRO A 33 -22.08 1.67 -4.21
N TYR A 34 -20.84 1.22 -4.17
CA TYR A 34 -20.07 1.21 -2.93
C TYR A 34 -18.83 2.09 -3.01
N TYR A 35 -18.90 3.14 -3.84
CA TYR A 35 -17.73 3.94 -4.12
C TYR A 35 -17.04 4.46 -2.86
N LEU A 36 -17.80 5.03 -1.93
CA LEU A 36 -17.17 5.61 -0.74
C LEU A 36 -16.53 4.55 0.14
N GLN A 37 -17.15 3.39 0.24
CA GLN A 37 -16.57 2.30 1.02
C GLN A 37 -15.31 1.78 0.37
N GLU A 38 -15.32 1.62 -0.95
CA GLU A 38 -14.16 1.13 -1.66
C GLU A 38 -13.04 2.15 -1.64
N LEU A 39 -13.38 3.42 -1.73
CA LEU A 39 -12.39 4.48 -1.65
C LEU A 39 -11.69 4.48 -0.29
N ASN A 40 -12.46 4.36 0.78
CA ASN A 40 -11.88 4.31 2.11
C ASN A 40 -11.00 3.09 2.28
N LYS A 41 -11.41 1.97 1.73
CA LYS A 41 -10.63 0.75 1.81
C LYS A 41 -9.30 0.90 1.08
N ALA A 42 -9.33 1.50 -0.11
CA ALA A 42 -8.10 1.72 -0.87
C ALA A 42 -7.14 2.64 -0.12
N ARG A 43 -7.68 3.69 0.48
CA ARG A 43 -6.85 4.61 1.25
C ARG A 43 -6.26 3.95 2.48
N ASP A 44 -7.02 3.06 3.11
CA ASP A 44 -6.51 2.31 4.26
C ASP A 44 -5.38 1.39 3.86
N PHE A 45 -5.48 0.73 2.72
CA PHE A 45 -4.39 -0.10 2.22
C PHE A 45 -3.14 0.74 1.98
N LEU A 46 -3.31 1.92 1.40
CA LEU A 46 -2.18 2.80 1.13
C LEU A 46 -1.52 3.25 2.43
N ALA A 47 -2.31 3.66 3.40
CA ALA A 47 -1.78 4.12 4.67
C ALA A 47 -1.08 2.98 5.42
N PHE A 48 -1.65 1.80 5.38
CA PHE A 48 -1.08 0.65 6.05
C PHE A 48 0.26 0.26 5.40
N TRP A 49 0.29 0.24 4.07
CA TRP A 49 1.53 -0.06 3.35
C TRP A 49 2.61 0.95 3.70
N HIS A 50 2.24 2.23 3.71
CA HIS A 50 3.21 3.30 4.00
C HIS A 50 3.82 3.12 5.39
N ARG A 51 2.97 2.80 6.36
CA ARG A 51 3.42 2.59 7.72
C ARG A 51 4.36 1.38 7.82
N LEU A 52 4.01 0.30 7.14
CA LEU A 52 4.86 -0.88 7.15
C LEU A 52 6.19 -0.62 6.45
N ALA A 53 6.17 0.14 5.36
CA ALA A 53 7.39 0.46 4.64
C ALA A 53 8.34 1.25 5.52
N LEU A 54 7.81 2.21 6.27
CA LEU A 54 8.64 3.00 7.16
C LEU A 54 9.18 2.19 8.31
N LYS A 55 8.37 1.27 8.83
CA LYS A 55 8.82 0.45 9.97
C LYS A 55 9.77 -0.64 9.56
N GLY A 56 9.78 -1.00 8.29
CA GLY A 56 10.61 -2.10 7.82
C GLY A 56 12.07 -1.77 7.69
N GLN A 57 12.44 -0.50 7.86
CA GLN A 57 13.83 -0.14 7.76
C GLN A 57 14.61 -0.65 8.95
N THR A 58 15.77 -1.19 8.67
CA THR A 58 16.67 -1.58 9.74
C THR A 58 17.94 -0.75 9.57
N GLY A 59 18.53 -0.38 10.68
CA GLY A 59 19.75 0.39 10.66
C GLY A 59 19.50 1.86 10.43
N ALA A 60 20.51 2.58 9.98
CA ALA A 60 20.41 4.00 9.79
C ALA A 60 19.50 4.34 8.63
N PRO A 61 18.70 5.39 8.75
CA PRO A 61 17.84 5.78 7.64
C PRO A 61 18.66 6.19 6.42
N ASP A 62 18.16 5.80 5.25
CA ASP A 62 18.81 6.11 4.00
C ASP A 62 17.89 7.05 3.22
N ALA A 63 18.38 8.20 2.86
CA ALA A 63 17.59 9.19 2.15
C ALA A 63 17.01 8.61 0.85
N ARG A 64 17.78 7.76 0.16
CA ARG A 64 17.30 7.19 -1.08
C ARG A 64 16.13 6.25 -0.84
N PHE A 65 16.12 5.57 0.28
CA PHE A 65 15.02 4.69 0.61
C PHE A 65 13.75 5.49 0.88
N TYR A 66 13.87 6.60 1.59
CA TYR A 66 12.72 7.48 1.81
C TYR A 66 12.21 8.06 0.49
N GLU A 67 13.11 8.41 -0.40
CA GLU A 67 12.69 8.90 -1.72
C GLU A 67 11.94 7.84 -2.49
N GLN A 68 12.37 6.60 -2.38
CA GLN A 68 11.68 5.50 -3.04
C GLN A 68 10.29 5.28 -2.44
N ILE A 69 10.18 5.35 -1.13
CA ILE A 69 8.88 5.20 -0.48
C ILE A 69 7.93 6.30 -0.93
N ASP A 70 8.43 7.54 -1.01
CA ASP A 70 7.61 8.65 -1.45
C ASP A 70 7.16 8.48 -2.88
N ALA A 71 8.05 8.04 -3.76
CA ALA A 71 7.71 7.85 -5.16
C ALA A 71 6.67 6.74 -5.32
N ASP A 72 6.82 5.67 -4.57
CA ASP A 72 5.88 4.57 -4.65
C ASP A 72 4.53 4.95 -4.03
N TRP A 73 4.57 5.76 -2.96
CA TRP A 73 3.34 6.27 -2.38
C TRP A 73 2.55 7.09 -3.40
N GLU A 74 3.26 7.95 -4.14
CA GLU A 74 2.61 8.76 -5.17
C GLU A 74 2.01 7.88 -6.26
N ARG A 75 2.72 6.83 -6.63
CA ARG A 75 2.23 5.92 -7.66
C ARG A 75 0.97 5.20 -7.20
N LEU A 76 0.97 4.70 -5.97
CA LEU A 76 -0.21 4.02 -5.44
C LEU A 76 -1.37 4.99 -5.27
N ASN A 77 -1.07 6.20 -4.80
CA ASN A 77 -2.09 7.21 -4.63
C ASN A 77 -2.71 7.61 -5.97
N ALA A 78 -1.90 7.61 -7.03
CA ALA A 78 -2.41 7.90 -8.36
C ALA A 78 -3.41 6.85 -8.83
N LEU A 79 -3.21 5.60 -8.46
CA LEU A 79 -4.18 4.57 -8.78
C LEU A 79 -5.52 4.86 -8.14
N ILE A 80 -5.51 5.36 -6.91
CA ILE A 80 -6.73 5.70 -6.22
C ILE A 80 -7.39 6.91 -6.87
N ARG A 81 -6.61 7.96 -7.16
CA ARG A 81 -7.14 9.18 -7.75
C ARG A 81 -7.74 8.95 -9.13
N ASN A 82 -7.16 8.01 -9.87
CA ASN A 82 -7.59 7.76 -11.23
C ASN A 82 -8.64 6.64 -11.31
N GLY A 83 -9.23 6.29 -10.20
CA GLY A 83 -10.27 5.28 -10.20
C GLY A 83 -9.75 3.89 -10.46
N ASN A 84 -8.48 3.68 -10.27
CA ASN A 84 -7.86 2.39 -10.44
C ASN A 84 -7.98 1.85 -11.86
N ASN A 85 -8.28 2.67 -12.82
CA ASN A 85 -8.55 2.20 -14.10
C ASN A 85 -8.10 3.16 -15.04
N ALA A 86 -6.94 3.30 -15.10
CA ALA A 86 -6.37 4.22 -15.92
C ALA A 86 -6.59 3.94 -17.35
N ALA A 87 -7.53 3.38 -17.65
CA ALA A 87 -7.78 3.06 -19.02
C ALA A 87 -8.12 4.22 -19.82
#